data_3b1af19b5ea8bff5363b7b76a5c16633
#
_entry.id   3b1af19b5ea8bff5363b7b76a5c16633
#
_cell.length_a   1.000
_cell.length_b   1.000
_cell.length_c   1.000
_cell.angle_alpha   90.00
_cell.angle_beta   90.00
_cell.angle_gamma   90.00
#
_symmetry.space_group_name_H-M   'P 1'
#
loop_
_entity.id
_entity.type
_entity.pdbx_description
1 polymer ?
#
loop_
_entity_poly.entity_id
_entity_poly.type
_entity_poly.pdbx_seq_one_letter_code
_entity_poly.pdbx_strand_id
1 'polypeptide(L)'
;MVESIVPMGLGRSRMVENMTDVNTEDFRTTRVDGKKSSQRTVSRKELKVDKFDEAKLLNFFSAAGINFQNIASNDAMIAARIMELESEGYSLVYVTSAVESVGGKDDDSGIFISRMYFKKPVSLK
;
A
#
# COMPACT_ATOMS: atom_id res chain seq x y z
N MET A 1 1.18 -0.08 5.59
CA MET A 1 0.09 0.62 6.32
C MET A 1 -0.39 1.80 5.52
N VAL A 2 -1.67 1.96 5.43
CA VAL A 2 -2.30 3.11 4.77
C VAL A 2 -3.26 3.77 5.75
N GLU A 3 -3.16 5.07 5.93
CA GLU A 3 -4.12 5.85 6.70
C GLU A 3 -4.58 7.05 5.88
N SER A 4 -5.89 7.21 5.76
CA SER A 4 -6.46 8.41 5.18
C SER A 4 -6.69 9.45 6.26
N ILE A 5 -6.21 10.67 6.02
CA ILE A 5 -6.35 11.82 6.90
C ILE A 5 -7.42 12.70 6.27
N VAL A 6 -8.59 12.77 6.89
CA VAL A 6 -9.69 13.60 6.42
C VAL A 6 -10.14 14.56 7.51
N PRO A 7 -10.77 15.70 7.16
CA PRO A 7 -11.35 16.59 8.14
C PRO A 7 -12.34 15.87 9.09
N MET A 8 -12.43 16.32 10.32
CA MET A 8 -13.32 15.80 11.35
C MET A 8 -12.99 14.36 11.83
N GLY A 9 -11.81 13.85 11.54
CA GLY A 9 -11.36 12.54 12.03
C GLY A 9 -12.06 11.34 11.43
N LEU A 10 -12.62 11.44 10.25
CA LEU A 10 -13.32 10.36 9.55
C LEU A 10 -12.39 9.47 8.72
N GLY A 11 -11.10 9.47 9.02
CA GLY A 11 -10.10 8.67 8.32
C GLY A 11 -10.23 7.18 8.58
N ARG A 12 -9.54 6.39 7.75
CA ARG A 12 -9.45 4.93 7.88
C ARG A 12 -8.00 4.49 7.83
N SER A 13 -7.64 3.60 8.74
CA SER A 13 -6.32 2.97 8.76
C SER A 13 -6.43 1.51 8.41
N ARG A 14 -5.61 1.05 7.48
CA ARG A 14 -5.60 -0.32 7.01
C ARG A 14 -4.21 -0.80 6.71
N MET A 15 -4.01 -2.08 6.86
CA MET A 15 -2.88 -2.79 6.27
C MET A 15 -3.40 -3.60 5.07
N VAL A 16 -2.83 -3.34 3.91
CA VAL A 16 -3.21 -4.01 2.67
C VAL A 16 -2.02 -4.86 2.23
N GLU A 17 -2.29 -6.12 1.93
CA GLU A 17 -1.27 -7.07 1.48
C GLU A 17 -1.65 -7.65 0.14
N ASN A 18 -0.67 -7.74 -0.75
CA ASN A 18 -0.84 -8.39 -2.03
C ASN A 18 0.30 -9.36 -2.28
N MET A 19 -0.05 -10.61 -2.47
CA MET A 19 0.87 -11.69 -2.80
C MET A 19 0.56 -12.32 -4.16
N THR A 20 -0.33 -11.68 -4.94
CA THR A 20 -0.71 -12.17 -6.25
C THR A 20 0.44 -11.97 -7.24
N ASP A 21 0.82 -13.05 -7.91
CA ASP A 21 1.76 -12.97 -9.02
C ASP A 21 1.10 -12.29 -10.21
N VAL A 22 1.81 -11.33 -10.78
CA VAL A 22 1.37 -10.65 -11.98
C VAL A 22 2.40 -10.86 -13.11
N ASN A 23 1.91 -10.97 -14.32
CA ASN A 23 2.78 -10.98 -15.48
C ASN A 23 3.12 -9.54 -15.85
N THR A 24 4.38 -9.17 -15.68
CA THR A 24 4.82 -7.79 -15.96
C THR A 24 4.66 -7.39 -17.43
N GLU A 25 4.65 -8.36 -18.35
CA GLU A 25 4.44 -8.08 -19.77
C GLU A 25 3.06 -7.50 -20.06
N ASP A 26 2.04 -7.83 -19.25
CA ASP A 26 0.69 -7.29 -19.42
C ASP A 26 0.65 -5.78 -19.18
N PHE A 27 1.62 -5.25 -18.44
CA PHE A 27 1.71 -3.82 -18.09
C PHE A 27 2.62 -3.04 -19.03
N ARG A 28 3.43 -3.73 -19.83
CA ARG A 28 4.50 -3.11 -20.61
C ARG A 28 4.04 -2.77 -22.01
N THR A 29 4.46 -1.60 -22.45
CA THR A 29 4.29 -1.16 -23.82
C THR A 29 5.64 -0.65 -24.33
N THR A 30 5.87 -0.81 -25.64
CA THR A 30 7.09 -0.34 -26.27
C THR A 30 6.77 0.80 -27.23
N ARG A 31 7.50 1.88 -27.12
CA ARG A 31 7.45 2.94 -28.11
C ARG A 31 8.40 2.60 -29.26
N VAL A 32 7.86 2.50 -30.44
CA VAL A 32 8.63 2.44 -31.68
C VAL A 32 8.75 3.88 -32.19
N ASP A 33 9.91 4.30 -32.60
CA ASP A 33 10.22 5.66 -33.07
C ASP A 33 10.11 6.77 -32.00
N GLY A 34 9.88 6.42 -30.75
CA GLY A 34 9.78 7.38 -29.63
C GLY A 34 8.61 8.36 -29.69
N LYS A 35 7.64 8.13 -30.59
CA LYS A 35 6.59 9.13 -30.87
C LYS A 35 5.25 8.83 -30.19
N LYS A 36 4.82 7.58 -30.16
CA LYS A 36 3.50 7.21 -29.64
C LYS A 36 3.60 6.12 -28.59
N SER A 37 2.73 6.18 -27.60
CA SER A 37 2.58 5.12 -26.61
C SER A 37 1.27 4.38 -26.84
N SER A 38 1.33 3.05 -26.78
CA SER A 38 0.15 2.18 -26.84
C SER A 38 -0.47 1.92 -25.46
N GLN A 39 -0.05 2.64 -24.42
CA GLN A 39 -0.58 2.44 -23.06
C GLN A 39 -2.09 2.57 -22.96
N ARG A 40 -2.71 3.40 -23.77
CA ARG A 40 -4.17 3.55 -23.81
C ARG A 40 -4.91 2.30 -24.26
N THR A 41 -4.25 1.40 -24.96
CA THR A 41 -4.84 0.14 -25.41
C THR A 41 -4.79 -0.96 -24.37
N VAL A 42 -4.02 -0.75 -23.29
CA VAL A 42 -3.97 -1.69 -22.16
C VAL A 42 -5.23 -1.50 -21.32
N SER A 43 -6.00 -2.57 -21.14
CA SER A 43 -7.23 -2.52 -20.36
C SER A 43 -6.94 -2.35 -18.88
N ARG A 44 -7.54 -1.32 -18.26
CA ARG A 44 -7.42 -1.11 -16.81
C ARG A 44 -7.95 -2.30 -16.02
N LYS A 45 -8.95 -2.97 -16.53
CA LYS A 45 -9.54 -4.15 -15.88
C LYS A 45 -8.54 -5.29 -15.78
N GLU A 46 -7.75 -5.50 -16.82
CA GLU A 46 -6.73 -6.55 -16.85
C GLU A 46 -5.55 -6.25 -15.92
N LEU A 47 -5.29 -4.97 -15.64
CA LEU A 47 -4.19 -4.55 -14.78
C LEU A 47 -4.54 -4.58 -13.30
N LYS A 48 -5.82 -4.66 -12.96
CA LYS A 48 -6.26 -4.65 -11.57
C LYS A 48 -6.08 -6.00 -10.91
N VAL A 49 -5.58 -5.98 -9.71
CA VAL A 49 -5.56 -7.16 -8.84
C VAL A 49 -6.93 -7.28 -8.17
N ASP A 50 -7.60 -8.41 -8.39
CA ASP A 50 -8.92 -8.66 -7.84
C ASP A 50 -8.90 -9.19 -6.40
N LYS A 51 -7.79 -9.81 -6.00
CA LYS A 51 -7.61 -10.38 -4.67
C LYS A 51 -6.45 -9.74 -3.94
N PHE A 52 -6.73 -9.24 -2.76
CA PHE A 52 -5.73 -8.78 -1.81
C PHE A 52 -6.30 -8.90 -0.40
N ASP A 53 -5.43 -9.00 0.58
CA ASP A 53 -5.83 -9.10 1.98
C ASP A 53 -5.81 -7.73 2.64
N GLU A 54 -6.74 -7.52 3.54
CA GLU A 54 -6.82 -6.31 4.34
C GLU A 54 -6.89 -6.65 5.82
N ALA A 55 -6.17 -5.88 6.63
CA ALA A 55 -6.32 -5.90 8.08
C ALA A 55 -6.70 -4.51 8.57
N LYS A 56 -7.65 -4.47 9.52
CA LYS A 56 -8.07 -3.22 10.13
C LYS A 56 -6.97 -2.73 11.08
N LEU A 57 -6.62 -1.46 10.93
CA LEU A 57 -5.80 -0.74 11.87
C LEU A 57 -6.64 0.35 12.54
N LEU A 58 -6.12 0.90 13.61
CA LEU A 58 -6.80 1.95 14.37
C LEU A 58 -6.39 3.32 13.84
N ASN A 59 -7.36 4.20 13.68
CA ASN A 59 -7.06 5.60 13.34
C ASN A 59 -6.35 6.26 14.53
N PHE A 60 -5.29 6.97 14.27
CA PHE A 60 -4.52 7.65 15.31
C PHE A 60 -4.66 9.17 15.27
N PHE A 61 -5.30 9.71 14.26
CA PHE A 61 -5.54 11.14 14.11
C PHE A 61 -7.04 11.44 14.13
N SER A 62 -7.43 12.44 14.91
CA SER A 62 -8.80 12.92 14.98
C SER A 62 -8.82 14.42 15.30
N ALA A 63 -10.02 15.02 15.30
CA ALA A 63 -10.21 16.40 15.71
C ALA A 63 -9.77 16.65 17.17
N ALA A 64 -9.74 15.59 18.00
CA ALA A 64 -9.26 15.66 19.39
C ALA A 64 -7.74 15.54 19.52
N GLY A 65 -7.02 15.30 18.39
CA GLY A 65 -5.56 15.17 18.37
C GLY A 65 -5.09 13.77 18.03
N ILE A 66 -3.86 13.46 18.43
CA ILE A 66 -3.18 12.20 18.11
C ILE A 66 -3.40 11.20 19.24
N ASN A 67 -3.82 9.99 18.89
CA ASN A 67 -3.97 8.89 19.83
C ASN A 67 -2.73 7.97 19.76
N PHE A 68 -1.83 8.14 20.73
CA PHE A 68 -0.58 7.38 20.79
C PHE A 68 -0.79 5.89 21.09
N GLN A 69 -1.84 5.54 21.83
CA GLN A 69 -2.17 4.14 22.09
C GLN A 69 -2.54 3.42 20.78
N ASN A 70 -3.27 4.08 19.90
CA ASN A 70 -3.62 3.52 18.59
C ASN A 70 -2.38 3.35 17.72
N ILE A 71 -1.44 4.29 17.76
CA ILE A 71 -0.15 4.14 17.06
C ILE A 71 0.59 2.91 17.58
N ALA A 72 0.72 2.76 18.89
CA ALA A 72 1.40 1.62 19.50
C ALA A 72 0.72 0.29 19.14
N SER A 73 -0.61 0.27 19.13
CA SER A 73 -1.38 -0.93 18.75
C SER A 73 -1.18 -1.29 17.29
N ASN A 74 -1.17 -0.31 16.40
CA ASN A 74 -0.90 -0.53 14.98
C ASN A 74 0.52 -1.05 14.75
N ASP A 75 1.50 -0.48 15.44
CA ASP A 75 2.89 -0.93 15.33
C ASP A 75 3.06 -2.37 15.82
N ALA A 76 2.37 -2.74 16.89
CA ALA A 76 2.39 -4.12 17.39
C ALA A 76 1.79 -5.10 16.36
N MET A 77 0.69 -4.72 15.71
CA MET A 77 0.07 -5.54 14.65
C MET A 77 1.00 -5.70 13.44
N ILE A 78 1.61 -4.60 13.00
CA ILE A 78 2.54 -4.62 11.86
C ILE A 78 3.77 -5.48 12.20
N ALA A 79 4.35 -5.31 13.39
CA ALA A 79 5.49 -6.11 13.83
C ALA A 79 5.15 -7.59 13.89
N ALA A 80 3.97 -7.96 14.42
CA ALA A 80 3.51 -9.33 14.46
C ALA A 80 3.39 -9.93 13.06
N ARG A 81 2.85 -9.16 12.11
CA ARG A 81 2.71 -9.63 10.73
C ARG A 81 4.06 -9.81 10.03
N ILE A 82 5.01 -8.91 10.28
CA ILE A 82 6.37 -9.05 9.76
C ILE A 82 7.00 -10.36 10.27
N MET A 83 6.85 -10.66 11.55
CA MET A 83 7.37 -11.89 12.13
C MET A 83 6.72 -13.14 11.52
N GLU A 84 5.41 -13.11 11.28
CA GLU A 84 4.72 -14.20 10.58
C GLU A 84 5.28 -14.41 9.18
N LEU A 85 5.45 -13.33 8.40
CA LEU A 85 6.02 -13.40 7.06
C LEU A 85 7.44 -13.95 7.07
N GLU A 86 8.27 -13.53 8.02
CA GLU A 86 9.61 -14.06 8.17
C GLU A 86 9.59 -15.56 8.50
N SER A 87 8.65 -16.01 9.33
CA SER A 87 8.49 -17.44 9.64
C SER A 87 8.07 -18.26 8.41
N GLU A 88 7.41 -17.62 7.45
CA GLU A 88 7.02 -18.23 6.17
C GLU A 88 8.13 -18.17 5.11
N GLY A 89 9.28 -17.62 5.44
CA GLY A 89 10.44 -17.52 4.55
C GLY A 89 10.58 -16.21 3.80
N TYR A 90 9.76 -15.22 4.08
CA TYR A 90 9.88 -13.89 3.50
C TYR A 90 10.90 -13.05 4.26
N SER A 91 11.60 -12.19 3.55
CA SER A 91 12.51 -11.21 4.13
C SER A 91 12.07 -9.80 3.73
N LEU A 92 12.04 -8.89 4.69
CA LEU A 92 11.81 -7.48 4.44
C LEU A 92 13.04 -6.87 3.75
N VAL A 93 12.86 -6.30 2.57
CA VAL A 93 13.97 -5.76 1.79
C VAL A 93 13.94 -4.24 1.67
N TYR A 94 12.77 -3.64 1.76
CA TYR A 94 12.65 -2.20 1.57
C TYR A 94 11.40 -1.67 2.25
N VAL A 95 11.54 -0.48 2.86
CA VAL A 95 10.44 0.27 3.46
C VAL A 95 10.48 1.70 2.94
N THR A 96 9.35 2.22 2.54
CA THR A 96 9.19 3.61 2.17
C THR A 96 7.91 4.18 2.77
N SER A 97 7.93 5.46 3.10
CA SER A 97 6.76 6.14 3.64
C SER A 97 6.59 7.50 2.96
N ALA A 98 5.34 7.89 2.78
CA ALA A 98 4.99 9.16 2.19
C ALA A 98 3.73 9.72 2.86
N VAL A 99 3.62 11.04 2.85
CA VAL A 99 2.45 11.76 3.33
C VAL A 99 2.00 12.71 2.23
N GLU A 100 0.74 12.60 1.84
CA GLU A 100 0.08 13.58 1.01
C GLU A 100 -0.82 14.43 1.90
N SER A 101 -0.59 15.73 1.91
CA SER A 101 -1.41 16.67 2.67
C SER A 101 -2.60 17.15 1.83
N VAL A 102 -3.54 17.82 2.51
CA VAL A 102 -4.69 18.45 1.84
C VAL A 102 -4.19 19.50 0.84
N GLY A 103 -4.61 19.39 -0.42
CA GLY A 103 -4.10 20.21 -1.53
C GLY A 103 -4.92 21.45 -1.91
N GLY A 104 -6.02 21.78 -1.21
CA GLY A 104 -6.84 22.93 -1.49
C GLY A 104 -8.33 22.71 -1.30
N LYS A 105 -9.16 23.57 -1.91
CA LYS A 105 -10.62 23.54 -1.71
C LYS A 105 -11.28 22.27 -2.23
N ASP A 106 -10.74 21.69 -3.30
CA ASP A 106 -11.29 20.49 -3.95
C ASP A 106 -10.62 19.20 -3.50
N ASP A 107 -9.57 19.31 -2.66
CA ASP A 107 -8.84 18.19 -2.09
C ASP A 107 -8.79 18.38 -0.57
N ASP A 108 -9.80 17.87 0.09
CA ASP A 108 -9.95 17.92 1.54
C ASP A 108 -9.51 16.64 2.25
N SER A 109 -8.87 15.74 1.52
CA SER A 109 -8.37 14.46 2.04
C SER A 109 -6.86 14.39 1.96
N GLY A 110 -6.23 13.92 3.03
CA GLY A 110 -4.82 13.56 3.05
C GLY A 110 -4.64 12.06 3.18
N ILE A 111 -3.44 11.58 2.86
CA ILE A 111 -3.08 10.18 3.02
C ILE A 111 -1.68 10.05 3.60
N PHE A 112 -1.53 9.14 4.54
CA PHE A 112 -0.24 8.62 5.00
C PHE A 112 -0.11 7.19 4.54
N ILE A 113 0.96 6.86 3.83
CA ILE A 113 1.18 5.51 3.32
C ILE A 113 2.61 5.05 3.61
N SER A 114 2.73 3.87 4.19
CA SER A 114 4.00 3.16 4.30
C SER A 114 3.91 1.90 3.46
N ARG A 115 4.94 1.65 2.66
CA ARG A 115 5.05 0.45 1.85
C ARG A 115 6.22 -0.39 2.31
N MET A 116 5.97 -1.68 2.42
CA MET A 116 6.99 -2.65 2.82
C MET A 116 7.05 -3.72 1.75
N TYR A 117 8.25 -3.95 1.23
CA TYR A 117 8.48 -4.94 0.18
C TYR A 117 9.22 -6.12 0.75
N PHE A 118 8.67 -7.31 0.50
CA PHE A 118 9.23 -8.57 0.95
C PHE A 118 9.66 -9.40 -0.24
N LYS A 119 10.65 -10.22 -0.02
CA LYS A 119 11.04 -11.25 -0.99
C LYS A 119 11.09 -12.61 -0.33
N LYS A 120 10.87 -13.63 -1.14
CA LYS A 120 11.01 -15.04 -0.75
C LYS A 120 11.87 -15.72 -1.79
N PRO A 121 12.87 -16.53 -1.41
CA PRO A 121 13.65 -17.29 -2.37
C PRO A 121 12.75 -18.20 -3.20
N VAL A 122 13.03 -18.28 -4.50
CA VAL A 122 12.36 -19.22 -5.38
C VAL A 122 12.90 -20.61 -5.07
N SER A 123 11.98 -21.54 -4.80
CA SER A 123 12.38 -22.95 -4.63
C SER A 123 12.88 -23.49 -5.95
N LEU A 124 14.14 -23.87 -5.98
CA LEU A 124 14.68 -24.65 -7.10
C LEU A 124 14.28 -26.11 -6.87
N LYS A 125 13.43 -26.60 -7.72
CA LYS A 125 13.09 -28.04 -7.72
C LYS A 125 14.09 -28.81 -8.55
#